data_fe3527d16e5b29300bf0355dc6721e86
#
_entry.id   fe3527d16e5b29300bf0355dc6721e86
#
_cell.length_a   1.000
_cell.length_b   1.000
_cell.length_c   1.000
_cell.angle_alpha   90.00
_cell.angle_beta   90.00
_cell.angle_gamma   90.00
#
_symmetry.space_group_name_H-M   'P 1'
#
loop_
_entity.id
_entity.type
_entity.pdbx_description
1 polymer ?
#
loop_
_entity_poly.entity_id
_entity_poly.type
_entity_poly.pdbx_seq_one_letter_code
_entity_poly.pdbx_strand_id
1 'polypeptide(L)'
;MSSTRALLAAVLAAVAAISASVASAAYPERPIKLIVPWAAGGDTDVIYRTFAPLMQKELGGTIVVANVGGASGTKGAREAKDAPADGYTIFAVHDSIHSTYYTGVADVNYSDFEPICLVTSTPSIVTASPKTPWKDMKSLIADAKKKPGQITVGATLGSTSHFFPAMVEQAAGLKFKYVSYEGTAPRMNALLGGHIDLAESNLTQKGKADAGQLKFLAIASDKRHPEVPDVPTLKELGIDVEYAVNRGLLAPKGTPADVLAKLRSACTAAAKDPGFPGQMKKHGTLVRFLDHNGYTGFLRKNDALNKDLAKELGMLKR
;
A
#
# COMPACT_ATOMS: atom_id res chain seq x y z
N MET A 1 -25.46 35.79 -58.48
CA MET A 1 -25.90 35.18 -57.18
C MET A 1 -25.21 33.85 -56.86
N SER A 2 -24.42 33.23 -57.72
CA SER A 2 -23.75 31.92 -57.48
C SER A 2 -22.37 32.05 -56.78
N SER A 3 -21.61 33.12 -57.08
CA SER A 3 -20.25 33.32 -56.56
C SER A 3 -20.19 33.62 -55.05
N THR A 4 -21.18 34.35 -54.54
CA THR A 4 -21.26 34.73 -53.12
C THR A 4 -21.61 33.51 -52.24
N ARG A 5 -22.42 32.57 -52.75
CA ARG A 5 -22.73 31.33 -52.00
C ARG A 5 -21.55 30.35 -51.93
N ALA A 6 -20.73 30.31 -52.98
CA ALA A 6 -19.54 29.50 -53.02
C ALA A 6 -18.46 30.04 -52.07
N LEU A 7 -18.28 31.35 -51.95
CA LEU A 7 -17.36 31.95 -50.99
C LEU A 7 -17.82 31.72 -49.53
N LEU A 8 -19.12 31.82 -49.22
CA LEU A 8 -19.64 31.55 -47.89
C LEU A 8 -19.44 30.09 -47.49
N ALA A 9 -19.67 29.17 -48.41
CA ALA A 9 -19.46 27.74 -48.17
C ALA A 9 -17.99 27.40 -47.92
N ALA A 10 -17.05 28.01 -48.64
CA ALA A 10 -15.62 27.85 -48.45
C ALA A 10 -15.12 28.39 -47.09
N VAL A 11 -15.66 29.57 -46.67
CA VAL A 11 -15.33 30.15 -45.36
C VAL A 11 -15.88 29.29 -44.23
N LEU A 12 -17.11 28.77 -44.33
CA LEU A 12 -17.65 27.84 -43.32
C LEU A 12 -16.90 26.53 -43.25
N ALA A 13 -16.45 25.97 -44.36
CA ALA A 13 -15.61 24.76 -44.40
C ALA A 13 -14.22 25.00 -43.80
N ALA A 14 -13.61 26.18 -44.03
CA ALA A 14 -12.34 26.56 -43.42
C ALA A 14 -12.45 26.78 -41.89
N VAL A 15 -13.53 27.39 -41.41
CA VAL A 15 -13.80 27.56 -39.99
C VAL A 15 -14.07 26.20 -39.31
N ALA A 16 -14.78 25.29 -39.97
CA ALA A 16 -15.01 23.92 -39.47
C ALA A 16 -13.71 23.09 -39.42
N ALA A 17 -12.79 23.28 -40.36
CA ALA A 17 -11.50 22.60 -40.38
C ALA A 17 -10.52 23.12 -39.29
N ILE A 18 -10.61 24.41 -38.91
CA ILE A 18 -9.81 25.00 -37.82
C ILE A 18 -10.32 24.52 -36.44
N SER A 19 -11.60 24.20 -36.31
CA SER A 19 -12.18 23.69 -35.04
C SER A 19 -11.79 22.24 -34.74
N ALA A 20 -11.25 21.48 -35.70
CA ALA A 20 -10.95 20.05 -35.56
C ALA A 20 -9.52 19.73 -35.04
N SER A 21 -8.70 20.76 -34.85
CA SER A 21 -7.30 20.57 -34.39
C SER A 21 -7.03 21.18 -33.02
N VAL A 22 -7.91 20.98 -32.06
CA VAL A 22 -7.46 21.02 -30.68
C VAL A 22 -6.69 19.72 -30.49
N ALA A 23 -5.41 19.72 -30.83
CA ALA A 23 -4.51 18.67 -30.43
C ALA A 23 -4.67 18.51 -28.90
N SER A 24 -5.30 17.43 -28.47
CA SER A 24 -5.32 17.08 -27.07
C SER A 24 -3.88 17.05 -26.63
N ALA A 25 -3.49 18.04 -25.85
CA ALA A 25 -2.14 18.14 -25.34
C ALA A 25 -1.73 16.79 -24.74
N ALA A 26 -0.52 16.34 -25.04
CA ALA A 26 -0.12 14.97 -24.72
C ALA A 26 0.07 14.81 -23.21
N TYR A 27 -0.94 14.23 -22.51
CA TYR A 27 -0.77 13.88 -21.10
C TYR A 27 0.44 12.93 -20.92
N PRO A 28 1.32 13.14 -19.89
CA PRO A 28 1.31 14.28 -18.96
C PRO A 28 2.16 15.47 -19.46
N GLU A 29 1.66 16.70 -19.30
CA GLU A 29 2.36 17.95 -19.64
C GLU A 29 3.09 18.59 -18.45
N ARG A 30 2.75 18.14 -17.25
CA ARG A 30 3.30 18.61 -15.98
C ARG A 30 3.57 17.43 -15.05
N PRO A 31 4.34 17.61 -13.97
CA PRO A 31 4.62 16.53 -13.02
C PRO A 31 3.34 15.96 -12.41
N ILE A 32 3.30 14.63 -12.31
CA ILE A 32 2.24 13.88 -11.62
C ILE A 32 2.64 13.75 -10.15
N LYS A 33 1.77 14.12 -9.24
CA LYS A 33 1.94 13.93 -7.79
C LYS A 33 1.52 12.51 -7.41
N LEU A 34 2.46 11.73 -6.86
CA LEU A 34 2.18 10.42 -6.27
C LEU A 34 2.10 10.58 -4.74
N ILE A 35 0.89 10.56 -4.20
CA ILE A 35 0.67 10.66 -2.75
C ILE A 35 0.95 9.30 -2.11
N VAL A 36 1.89 9.29 -1.15
CA VAL A 36 2.16 8.20 -0.23
C VAL A 36 1.62 8.61 1.15
N PRO A 37 0.59 7.93 1.71
CA PRO A 37 -0.09 8.38 2.93
C PRO A 37 0.66 8.03 4.23
N TRP A 38 1.98 7.85 4.15
CA TRP A 38 2.83 7.41 5.26
C TRP A 38 4.13 8.23 5.31
N ALA A 39 4.83 8.14 6.45
CA ALA A 39 6.12 8.78 6.63
C ALA A 39 7.16 8.31 5.59
N ALA A 40 8.03 9.23 5.19
CA ALA A 40 9.17 8.92 4.32
C ALA A 40 10.08 7.85 4.95
N GLY A 41 10.68 7.01 4.11
CA GLY A 41 11.52 5.89 4.55
C GLY A 41 10.73 4.68 5.07
N GLY A 42 9.39 4.71 5.06
CA GLY A 42 8.55 3.53 5.31
C GLY A 42 8.44 2.64 4.07
N ASP A 43 7.93 1.42 4.24
CA ASP A 43 7.88 0.41 3.18
C ASP A 43 7.21 0.90 1.90
N THR A 44 6.05 1.55 2.02
CA THR A 44 5.31 2.07 0.87
C THR A 44 6.09 3.17 0.14
N ASP A 45 6.75 4.06 0.88
CA ASP A 45 7.57 5.13 0.30
C ASP A 45 8.76 4.55 -0.49
N VAL A 46 9.50 3.62 0.10
CA VAL A 46 10.67 2.97 -0.53
C VAL A 46 10.25 2.24 -1.81
N ILE A 47 9.16 1.48 -1.78
CA ILE A 47 8.64 0.74 -2.93
C ILE A 47 8.28 1.70 -4.06
N TYR A 48 7.54 2.77 -3.77
CA TYR A 48 7.09 3.68 -4.84
C TYR A 48 8.17 4.64 -5.32
N ARG A 49 9.17 4.98 -4.51
CA ARG A 49 10.38 5.69 -5.01
C ARG A 49 11.20 4.83 -5.97
N THR A 50 11.09 3.51 -5.84
CA THR A 50 11.72 2.57 -6.79
C THR A 50 10.84 2.36 -8.03
N PHE A 51 9.52 2.33 -7.88
CA PHE A 51 8.59 2.07 -8.98
C PHE A 51 8.29 3.29 -9.86
N ALA A 52 8.21 4.49 -9.28
CA ALA A 52 7.89 5.72 -10.00
C ALA A 52 8.83 6.01 -11.18
N PRO A 53 10.17 5.86 -11.08
CA PRO A 53 11.08 6.05 -12.22
C PRO A 53 10.80 5.11 -13.39
N LEU A 54 10.33 3.89 -13.13
CA LEU A 54 9.97 2.94 -14.18
C LEU A 54 8.68 3.37 -14.89
N MET A 55 7.68 3.88 -14.15
CA MET A 55 6.48 4.46 -14.75
C MET A 55 6.79 5.73 -15.55
N GLN A 56 7.69 6.60 -15.07
CA GLN A 56 8.12 7.83 -15.76
C GLN A 56 8.68 7.54 -17.14
N LYS A 57 9.46 6.48 -17.27
CA LYS A 57 10.05 6.04 -18.53
C LYS A 57 9.00 5.78 -19.60
N GLU A 58 7.88 5.18 -19.22
CA GLU A 58 6.77 4.87 -20.13
C GLU A 58 5.85 6.07 -20.38
N LEU A 59 5.59 6.88 -19.34
CA LEU A 59 4.74 8.06 -19.45
C LEU A 59 5.38 9.23 -20.23
N GLY A 60 6.71 9.26 -20.31
CA GLY A 60 7.43 10.41 -20.87
C GLY A 60 7.32 11.67 -19.99
N GLY A 61 6.98 11.51 -18.70
CA GLY A 61 6.75 12.62 -17.76
C GLY A 61 7.25 12.33 -16.36
N THR A 62 7.35 13.34 -15.52
CA THR A 62 7.87 13.25 -14.14
C THR A 62 6.80 12.82 -13.18
N ILE A 63 7.12 11.89 -12.24
CA ILE A 63 6.30 11.55 -11.08
C ILE A 63 7.03 12.01 -9.81
N VAL A 64 6.38 12.85 -9.01
CA VAL A 64 6.92 13.36 -7.75
C VAL A 64 6.24 12.64 -6.58
N VAL A 65 7.03 11.87 -5.82
CA VAL A 65 6.53 11.18 -4.62
C VAL A 65 6.40 12.18 -3.47
N ALA A 66 5.17 12.33 -2.96
CA ALA A 66 4.82 13.22 -1.86
C ALA A 66 4.31 12.41 -0.65
N ASN A 67 5.01 12.49 0.48
CA ASN A 67 4.57 11.86 1.71
C ASN A 67 3.55 12.76 2.44
N VAL A 68 2.30 12.30 2.56
CA VAL A 68 1.19 12.98 3.22
C VAL A 68 0.65 12.09 4.32
N GLY A 69 1.43 11.93 5.38
CA GLY A 69 1.08 11.11 6.54
C GLY A 69 0.13 11.80 7.51
N GLY A 70 -0.37 11.03 8.48
CA GLY A 70 -1.22 11.48 9.58
C GLY A 70 -2.59 10.80 9.60
N ALA A 71 -3.14 10.66 10.82
CA ALA A 71 -4.43 10.02 11.10
C ALA A 71 -4.56 8.63 10.43
N SER A 72 -3.56 7.78 10.63
CA SER A 72 -3.49 6.43 10.06
C SER A 72 -3.58 6.40 8.51
N GLY A 73 -3.00 7.40 7.84
CA GLY A 73 -3.02 7.54 6.39
C GLY A 73 -4.24 8.27 5.82
N THR A 74 -5.23 8.61 6.66
CA THR A 74 -6.49 9.26 6.23
C THR A 74 -6.24 10.64 5.63
N LYS A 75 -5.25 11.39 6.15
CA LYS A 75 -4.92 12.70 5.59
C LYS A 75 -4.53 12.62 4.11
N GLY A 76 -3.61 11.72 3.77
CA GLY A 76 -3.20 11.52 2.38
C GLY A 76 -4.31 10.93 1.50
N ALA A 77 -5.14 10.04 2.07
CA ALA A 77 -6.29 9.48 1.35
C ALA A 77 -7.34 10.55 0.99
N ARG A 78 -7.66 11.46 1.92
CA ARG A 78 -8.55 12.59 1.65
C ARG A 78 -7.98 13.53 0.61
N GLU A 79 -6.69 13.92 0.75
CA GLU A 79 -6.03 14.77 -0.23
C GLU A 79 -6.05 14.16 -1.63
N ALA A 80 -5.84 12.84 -1.75
CA ALA A 80 -5.92 12.15 -3.02
C ALA A 80 -7.36 12.09 -3.56
N LYS A 81 -8.35 11.82 -2.71
CA LYS A 81 -9.77 11.78 -3.09
C LYS A 81 -10.28 13.14 -3.60
N ASP A 82 -9.90 14.21 -2.89
CA ASP A 82 -10.38 15.57 -3.15
C ASP A 82 -9.58 16.29 -4.25
N ALA A 83 -8.51 15.63 -4.78
CA ALA A 83 -7.73 16.18 -5.89
C ALA A 83 -8.54 16.19 -7.19
N PRO A 84 -8.24 17.13 -8.13
CA PRO A 84 -8.83 17.11 -9.46
C PRO A 84 -8.68 15.75 -10.14
N ALA A 85 -9.75 15.25 -10.75
CA ALA A 85 -9.76 13.98 -11.47
C ALA A 85 -9.18 14.14 -12.88
N ASP A 86 -7.98 14.70 -12.99
CA ASP A 86 -7.28 15.01 -14.24
C ASP A 86 -6.05 14.11 -14.49
N GLY A 87 -5.79 13.16 -13.57
CA GLY A 87 -4.66 12.24 -13.62
C GLY A 87 -3.34 12.80 -13.10
N TYR A 88 -3.26 14.07 -12.68
CA TYR A 88 -2.05 14.65 -12.13
C TYR A 88 -1.86 14.41 -10.62
N THR A 89 -2.83 13.73 -10.01
CA THR A 89 -2.68 13.14 -8.67
C THR A 89 -3.00 11.66 -8.74
N ILE A 90 -2.08 10.82 -8.30
CA ILE A 90 -2.27 9.38 -8.11
C ILE A 90 -1.94 9.00 -6.67
N PHE A 91 -2.52 7.94 -6.18
CA PHE A 91 -2.49 7.53 -4.79
C PHE A 91 -1.85 6.17 -4.63
N ALA A 92 -0.73 6.11 -3.91
CA ALA A 92 -0.08 4.87 -3.51
C ALA A 92 -0.72 4.34 -2.23
N VAL A 93 -1.54 3.32 -2.37
CA VAL A 93 -2.34 2.76 -1.29
C VAL A 93 -1.93 1.32 -0.96
N HIS A 94 -2.24 0.88 0.24
CA HIS A 94 -2.26 -0.54 0.61
C HIS A 94 -3.59 -0.89 1.31
N ASP A 95 -3.74 -2.15 1.73
CA ASP A 95 -4.98 -2.70 2.29
C ASP A 95 -5.57 -1.91 3.46
N SER A 96 -4.79 -0.98 4.07
CA SER A 96 -5.32 -0.10 5.13
C SER A 96 -6.49 0.77 4.70
N ILE A 97 -6.68 1.02 3.39
CA ILE A 97 -7.84 1.78 2.92
C ILE A 97 -9.17 1.09 3.31
N HIS A 98 -9.16 -0.24 3.40
CA HIS A 98 -10.30 -1.02 3.86
C HIS A 98 -10.37 -1.04 5.39
N SER A 99 -9.27 -1.42 6.05
CA SER A 99 -9.26 -1.61 7.51
C SER A 99 -9.52 -0.30 8.26
N THR A 100 -8.94 0.83 7.85
CA THR A 100 -9.21 2.15 8.47
C THR A 100 -10.65 2.62 8.25
N TYR A 101 -11.25 2.29 7.10
CA TYR A 101 -12.65 2.58 6.83
C TYR A 101 -13.57 1.82 7.77
N TYR A 102 -13.42 0.50 7.87
CA TYR A 102 -14.28 -0.33 8.71
C TYR A 102 -14.09 -0.13 10.21
N THR A 103 -12.90 0.28 10.64
CA THR A 103 -12.64 0.66 12.04
C THR A 103 -13.09 2.08 12.38
N GLY A 104 -13.65 2.83 11.41
CA GLY A 104 -14.14 4.19 11.61
C GLY A 104 -13.03 5.24 11.77
N VAL A 105 -11.76 4.89 11.53
CA VAL A 105 -10.62 5.82 11.56
C VAL A 105 -10.63 6.71 10.32
N ALA A 106 -10.95 6.15 9.15
CA ALA A 106 -11.08 6.87 7.89
C ALA A 106 -12.54 6.96 7.43
N ASP A 107 -12.85 8.01 6.67
CA ASP A 107 -14.11 8.19 5.93
C ASP A 107 -13.95 7.99 4.42
N VAL A 108 -12.75 7.62 3.98
CA VAL A 108 -12.39 7.37 2.58
C VAL A 108 -12.35 5.87 2.34
N ASN A 109 -12.99 5.42 1.26
CA ASN A 109 -13.02 4.02 0.82
C ASN A 109 -12.34 3.87 -0.53
N TYR A 110 -11.95 2.65 -0.91
CA TYR A 110 -11.39 2.35 -2.23
C TYR A 110 -12.35 2.70 -3.38
N SER A 111 -13.66 2.67 -3.15
CA SER A 111 -14.69 3.04 -4.13
C SER A 111 -14.72 4.53 -4.50
N ASP A 112 -14.02 5.38 -3.72
CA ASP A 112 -13.81 6.80 -4.04
C ASP A 112 -12.75 7.01 -5.14
N PHE A 113 -12.19 5.92 -5.70
CA PHE A 113 -11.08 5.94 -6.64
C PHE A 113 -11.31 5.04 -7.87
N GLU A 114 -10.50 5.29 -8.89
CA GLU A 114 -10.34 4.42 -10.07
C GLU A 114 -9.09 3.56 -9.91
N PRO A 115 -9.17 2.22 -10.00
CA PRO A 115 -8.01 1.34 -9.93
C PRO A 115 -7.06 1.52 -11.11
N ILE A 116 -5.77 1.64 -10.83
CA ILE A 116 -4.71 1.63 -11.84
C ILE A 116 -4.11 0.23 -11.92
N CYS A 117 -3.49 -0.26 -10.86
CA CYS A 117 -2.85 -1.59 -10.79
C CYS A 117 -2.51 -1.98 -9.36
N LEU A 118 -2.38 -3.28 -9.09
CA LEU A 118 -1.65 -3.80 -7.93
C LEU A 118 -0.19 -4.03 -8.32
N VAL A 119 0.74 -3.75 -7.42
CA VAL A 119 2.19 -3.77 -7.71
C VAL A 119 2.92 -4.82 -6.87
N THR A 120 2.69 -4.86 -5.57
CA THR A 120 3.43 -5.74 -4.65
C THR A 120 2.53 -6.39 -3.61
N SER A 121 3.00 -7.53 -3.08
CA SER A 121 2.43 -8.23 -1.92
C SER A 121 3.58 -8.62 -1.00
N THR A 122 3.49 -8.24 0.26
CA THR A 122 4.57 -8.47 1.23
C THR A 122 4.02 -9.18 2.45
N PRO A 123 4.40 -10.44 2.72
CA PRO A 123 3.98 -11.15 3.92
C PRO A 123 4.40 -10.40 5.19
N SER A 124 3.52 -10.35 6.18
CA SER A 124 3.80 -9.74 7.47
C SER A 124 4.61 -10.68 8.37
N ILE A 125 5.44 -10.10 9.23
CA ILE A 125 6.32 -10.79 10.15
C ILE A 125 6.07 -10.28 11.56
N VAL A 126 5.91 -11.19 12.51
CA VAL A 126 5.96 -10.89 13.96
C VAL A 126 7.40 -10.57 14.31
N THR A 127 7.67 -9.33 14.65
CA THR A 127 9.03 -8.83 14.88
C THR A 127 9.16 -8.29 16.29
N ALA A 128 10.20 -8.76 16.98
CA ALA A 128 10.50 -8.35 18.34
C ALA A 128 11.70 -7.39 18.42
N SER A 129 11.69 -6.52 19.43
CA SER A 129 12.84 -5.71 19.81
C SER A 129 14.02 -6.62 20.20
N PRO A 130 15.26 -6.23 19.90
CA PRO A 130 16.45 -6.97 20.34
C PRO A 130 16.56 -7.04 21.86
N LYS A 131 15.94 -6.08 22.58
CA LYS A 131 15.98 -5.99 24.05
C LYS A 131 15.03 -6.96 24.75
N THR A 132 14.10 -7.59 24.02
CA THR A 132 13.18 -8.58 24.59
C THR A 132 13.91 -9.91 24.87
N PRO A 133 13.44 -10.73 25.83
CA PRO A 133 14.08 -11.99 26.15
C PRO A 133 13.76 -13.13 25.16
N TRP A 134 12.79 -12.92 24.26
CA TRP A 134 12.28 -13.98 23.39
C TRP A 134 13.26 -14.31 22.27
N LYS A 135 13.47 -15.62 22.09
CA LYS A 135 14.30 -16.16 21.01
C LYS A 135 13.45 -16.62 19.81
N ASP A 136 12.19 -16.94 20.06
CA ASP A 136 11.23 -17.51 19.12
C ASP A 136 9.79 -17.16 19.50
N MET A 137 8.85 -17.50 18.63
CA MET A 137 7.42 -17.27 18.86
C MET A 137 6.88 -18.06 20.05
N LYS A 138 7.43 -19.25 20.35
CA LYS A 138 7.00 -20.08 21.47
C LYS A 138 7.32 -19.41 22.82
N SER A 139 8.50 -18.83 22.96
CA SER A 139 8.89 -18.09 24.16
C SER A 139 8.09 -16.79 24.34
N LEU A 140 7.78 -16.09 23.24
CA LEU A 140 6.85 -14.95 23.27
C LEU A 140 5.46 -15.35 23.77
N ILE A 141 4.86 -16.42 23.21
CA ILE A 141 3.53 -16.89 23.61
C ILE A 141 3.50 -17.27 25.09
N ALA A 142 4.51 -18.00 25.55
CA ALA A 142 4.61 -18.42 26.96
C ALA A 142 4.68 -17.23 27.93
N ASP A 143 5.41 -16.16 27.55
CA ASP A 143 5.52 -14.95 28.37
C ASP A 143 4.24 -14.11 28.28
N ALA A 144 3.65 -13.95 27.09
CA ALA A 144 2.40 -13.21 26.89
C ALA A 144 1.22 -13.80 27.68
N LYS A 145 1.13 -15.13 27.76
CA LYS A 145 0.11 -15.81 28.59
C LYS A 145 0.27 -15.56 30.07
N LYS A 146 1.50 -15.36 30.57
CA LYS A 146 1.79 -15.01 31.96
C LYS A 146 1.53 -13.54 32.28
N LYS A 147 1.59 -12.68 31.27
CA LYS A 147 1.54 -11.21 31.40
C LYS A 147 0.51 -10.60 30.43
N PRO A 148 -0.79 -10.97 30.52
CA PRO A 148 -1.79 -10.49 29.58
C PRO A 148 -1.91 -8.97 29.61
N GLY A 149 -1.86 -8.33 28.44
CA GLY A 149 -1.96 -6.88 28.29
C GLY A 149 -0.72 -6.08 28.73
N GLN A 150 0.43 -6.73 29.00
CA GLN A 150 1.66 -6.02 29.39
C GLN A 150 2.65 -5.88 28.22
N ILE A 151 2.66 -6.81 27.26
CA ILE A 151 3.52 -6.77 26.08
C ILE A 151 3.04 -5.66 25.16
N THR A 152 3.93 -4.72 24.85
CA THR A 152 3.63 -3.57 24.01
C THR A 152 3.81 -3.89 22.53
N VAL A 153 2.81 -3.57 21.73
CA VAL A 153 2.83 -3.74 20.26
C VAL A 153 2.65 -2.40 19.58
N GLY A 154 3.66 -1.98 18.82
CA GLY A 154 3.54 -0.77 18.00
C GLY A 154 2.66 -1.02 16.78
N ALA A 155 1.68 -0.17 16.55
CA ALA A 155 0.76 -0.27 15.42
C ALA A 155 0.30 1.11 14.94
N THR A 156 -0.05 1.22 13.68
CA THR A 156 -0.89 2.31 13.19
C THR A 156 -2.33 1.89 13.40
N LEU A 157 -3.02 2.49 14.37
CA LEU A 157 -4.33 2.01 14.82
C LEU A 157 -5.36 1.98 13.68
N GLY A 158 -6.09 0.88 13.58
CA GLY A 158 -7.08 0.63 12.54
C GLY A 158 -6.48 0.23 11.18
N SER A 159 -5.15 0.23 11.01
CA SER A 159 -4.50 -0.18 9.76
C SER A 159 -4.07 -1.65 9.77
N THR A 160 -3.44 -2.08 8.67
CA THR A 160 -2.86 -3.43 8.48
C THR A 160 -1.93 -3.83 9.62
N SER A 161 -1.12 -2.90 10.13
CA SER A 161 -0.18 -3.16 11.23
C SER A 161 -0.86 -3.26 12.61
N HIS A 162 -2.14 -2.96 12.72
CA HIS A 162 -2.98 -3.26 13.87
C HIS A 162 -3.72 -4.59 13.69
N PHE A 163 -4.26 -4.82 12.49
CA PHE A 163 -5.03 -6.03 12.20
C PHE A 163 -4.18 -7.29 12.34
N PHE A 164 -2.99 -7.31 11.74
CA PHE A 164 -2.13 -8.48 11.78
C PHE A 164 -1.78 -8.96 13.21
N PRO A 165 -1.23 -8.14 14.11
CA PRO A 165 -0.97 -8.60 15.47
C PRO A 165 -2.27 -8.90 16.25
N ALA A 166 -3.41 -8.27 15.94
CA ALA A 166 -4.69 -8.61 16.55
C ALA A 166 -5.20 -9.99 16.10
N MET A 167 -4.98 -10.38 14.83
CA MET A 167 -5.24 -11.75 14.37
C MET A 167 -4.38 -12.78 15.11
N VAL A 168 -3.09 -12.48 15.30
CA VAL A 168 -2.18 -13.36 16.07
C VAL A 168 -2.61 -13.44 17.53
N GLU A 169 -3.00 -12.30 18.13
CA GLU A 169 -3.54 -12.21 19.49
C GLU A 169 -4.75 -13.13 19.67
N GLN A 170 -5.73 -13.04 18.76
CA GLN A 170 -6.93 -13.86 18.78
C GLN A 170 -6.62 -15.34 18.55
N ALA A 171 -5.87 -15.68 17.51
CA ALA A 171 -5.57 -17.07 17.16
C ALA A 171 -4.72 -17.81 18.21
N ALA A 172 -3.85 -17.09 18.92
CA ALA A 172 -2.98 -17.66 19.97
C ALA A 172 -3.52 -17.50 21.39
N GLY A 173 -4.69 -16.86 21.57
CA GLY A 173 -5.30 -16.59 22.88
C GLY A 173 -4.43 -15.67 23.75
N LEU A 174 -3.93 -14.59 23.17
CA LEU A 174 -3.05 -13.61 23.82
C LEU A 174 -3.79 -12.32 24.11
N LYS A 175 -3.12 -11.39 24.83
CA LYS A 175 -3.60 -10.03 25.02
C LYS A 175 -2.39 -9.08 25.02
N PHE A 176 -2.40 -8.11 24.08
CA PHE A 176 -1.35 -7.12 23.90
C PHE A 176 -1.81 -5.73 24.34
N LYS A 177 -0.84 -4.83 24.52
CA LYS A 177 -1.03 -3.40 24.74
C LYS A 177 -0.56 -2.64 23.50
N TYR A 178 -1.47 -2.06 22.76
CA TYR A 178 -1.16 -1.32 21.53
C TYR A 178 -0.67 0.10 21.81
N VAL A 179 0.39 0.50 21.10
CA VAL A 179 0.97 1.85 21.12
C VAL A 179 0.92 2.41 19.69
N SER A 180 0.35 3.61 19.54
CA SER A 180 0.12 4.20 18.22
C SER A 180 1.37 4.81 17.61
N TYR A 181 1.60 4.52 16.32
CA TYR A 181 2.64 5.11 15.47
C TYR A 181 2.11 5.38 14.07
N GLU A 182 2.52 6.50 13.47
CA GLU A 182 2.09 6.89 12.12
C GLU A 182 3.00 6.30 11.03
N GLY A 183 2.86 4.98 10.77
CA GLY A 183 3.56 4.26 9.71
C GLY A 183 4.76 3.43 10.18
N THR A 184 5.45 2.79 9.22
CA THR A 184 6.50 1.81 9.52
C THR A 184 7.77 2.46 10.07
N ALA A 185 8.24 3.57 9.51
CA ALA A 185 9.52 4.15 9.92
C ALA A 185 9.56 4.54 11.41
N PRO A 186 8.63 5.34 11.98
CA PRO A 186 8.64 5.68 13.40
C PRO A 186 8.41 4.46 14.30
N ARG A 187 7.59 3.49 13.86
CA ARG A 187 7.34 2.25 14.59
C ARG A 187 8.60 1.38 14.69
N MET A 188 9.35 1.24 13.61
CA MET A 188 10.61 0.49 13.63
C MET A 188 11.70 1.17 14.46
N ASN A 189 11.77 2.50 14.44
CA ASN A 189 12.69 3.24 15.33
C ASN A 189 12.37 2.99 16.80
N ALA A 190 11.09 2.99 17.16
CA ALA A 190 10.66 2.68 18.52
C ALA A 190 10.98 1.22 18.92
N LEU A 191 10.82 0.27 18.00
CA LEU A 191 11.16 -1.14 18.21
C LEU A 191 12.67 -1.34 18.43
N LEU A 192 13.49 -0.73 17.59
CA LEU A 192 14.96 -0.73 17.70
C LEU A 192 15.41 -0.11 19.03
N GLY A 193 14.79 0.99 19.43
CA GLY A 193 15.06 1.67 20.71
C GLY A 193 14.58 0.89 21.95
N GLY A 194 13.75 -0.15 21.77
CA GLY A 194 13.13 -0.90 22.86
C GLY A 194 12.07 -0.11 23.61
N HIS A 195 11.42 0.87 22.94
CA HIS A 195 10.27 1.60 23.47
C HIS A 195 8.96 0.83 23.31
N ILE A 196 8.97 -0.19 22.47
CA ILE A 196 7.93 -1.21 22.27
C ILE A 196 8.59 -2.58 22.15
N ASP A 197 7.87 -3.62 22.52
CA ASP A 197 8.37 -5.00 22.53
C ASP A 197 8.24 -5.67 21.17
N LEU A 198 7.11 -5.46 20.52
CA LEU A 198 6.72 -6.09 19.25
C LEU A 198 6.23 -5.06 18.23
N ALA A 199 6.34 -5.41 16.99
CA ALA A 199 5.65 -4.74 15.88
C ALA A 199 5.42 -5.70 14.70
N GLU A 200 4.41 -5.39 13.88
CA GLU A 200 4.36 -5.91 12.53
C GLU A 200 5.47 -5.29 11.71
N SER A 201 6.21 -6.13 11.01
CA SER A 201 7.15 -5.73 9.97
C SER A 201 7.10 -6.70 8.79
N ASN A 202 8.07 -6.63 7.94
CA ASN A 202 8.22 -7.52 6.79
C ASN A 202 9.70 -7.60 6.36
N LEU A 203 9.97 -8.25 5.25
CA LEU A 203 11.33 -8.46 4.77
C LEU A 203 12.11 -7.18 4.38
N THR A 204 11.46 -6.01 4.29
CA THR A 204 12.18 -4.73 4.14
C THR A 204 13.12 -4.47 5.31
N GLN A 205 12.86 -5.10 6.47
CA GLN A 205 13.68 -5.00 7.68
C GLN A 205 14.73 -6.10 7.80
N LYS A 206 14.87 -6.99 6.78
CA LYS A 206 15.78 -8.13 6.82
C LYS A 206 17.22 -7.74 7.16
N GLY A 207 17.75 -6.68 6.55
CA GLY A 207 19.11 -6.22 6.84
C GLY A 207 19.34 -5.89 8.32
N LYS A 208 18.32 -5.35 9.02
CA LYS A 208 18.40 -5.10 10.45
C LYS A 208 18.30 -6.39 11.28
N ALA A 209 17.47 -7.34 10.81
CA ALA A 209 17.37 -8.65 11.45
C ALA A 209 18.66 -9.44 11.31
N ASP A 210 19.28 -9.47 10.13
CA ASP A 210 20.58 -10.11 9.88
C ASP A 210 21.70 -9.50 10.72
N ALA A 211 21.62 -8.20 10.98
CA ALA A 211 22.55 -7.49 11.88
C ALA A 211 22.23 -7.67 13.38
N GLY A 212 21.25 -8.51 13.74
CA GLY A 212 20.83 -8.74 15.12
C GLY A 212 20.13 -7.54 15.80
N GLN A 213 19.76 -6.54 15.02
CA GLN A 213 19.07 -5.35 15.50
C GLN A 213 17.56 -5.53 15.66
N LEU A 214 17.00 -6.60 15.10
CA LEU A 214 15.62 -7.03 15.23
C LEU A 214 15.57 -8.56 15.29
N LYS A 215 14.45 -9.10 15.79
CA LYS A 215 14.21 -10.53 15.82
C LYS A 215 12.95 -10.87 15.04
N PHE A 216 13.07 -11.59 13.93
CA PHE A 216 11.94 -12.17 13.24
C PHE A 216 11.50 -13.45 13.95
N LEU A 217 10.28 -13.48 14.49
CA LEU A 217 9.78 -14.59 15.28
C LEU A 217 8.94 -15.58 14.47
N ALA A 218 8.10 -15.07 13.56
CA ALA A 218 7.29 -15.87 12.65
C ALA A 218 6.81 -15.03 11.46
N ILE A 219 6.64 -15.67 10.30
CA ILE A 219 6.11 -15.04 9.08
C ILE A 219 4.69 -15.54 8.79
N ALA A 220 3.83 -14.65 8.31
CA ALA A 220 2.42 -14.91 8.02
C ALA A 220 2.19 -15.35 6.56
N SER A 221 2.91 -16.35 6.12
CA SER A 221 2.79 -16.95 4.78
C SER A 221 2.49 -18.44 4.85
N ASP A 222 1.96 -19.00 3.76
CA ASP A 222 1.67 -20.43 3.64
C ASP A 222 2.94 -21.30 3.79
N LYS A 223 4.07 -20.80 3.27
CA LYS A 223 5.39 -21.47 3.31
C LYS A 223 6.46 -20.51 3.81
N ARG A 224 7.54 -21.07 4.36
CA ARG A 224 8.72 -20.28 4.71
C ARG A 224 9.24 -19.49 3.51
N HIS A 225 9.64 -18.27 3.75
CA HIS A 225 10.17 -17.43 2.69
C HIS A 225 11.66 -17.75 2.44
N PRO A 226 12.09 -17.94 1.18
CA PRO A 226 13.47 -18.35 0.87
C PRO A 226 14.54 -17.37 1.35
N GLU A 227 14.22 -16.07 1.53
CA GLU A 227 15.14 -15.08 2.08
C GLU A 227 15.32 -15.18 3.62
N VAL A 228 14.44 -15.88 4.31
CA VAL A 228 14.46 -16.08 5.77
C VAL A 228 14.05 -17.53 6.11
N PRO A 229 14.79 -18.53 5.62
CA PRO A 229 14.40 -19.94 5.73
C PRO A 229 14.30 -20.43 7.17
N ASP A 230 15.01 -19.78 8.10
CA ASP A 230 15.01 -20.11 9.51
C ASP A 230 13.82 -19.54 10.28
N VAL A 231 13.07 -18.60 9.68
CA VAL A 231 11.86 -18.01 10.28
C VAL A 231 10.68 -18.92 9.98
N PRO A 232 10.05 -19.55 10.99
CA PRO A 232 8.91 -20.43 10.79
C PRO A 232 7.68 -19.64 10.36
N THR A 233 6.75 -20.28 9.66
CA THR A 233 5.44 -19.70 9.44
C THR A 233 4.59 -19.79 10.70
N LEU A 234 3.59 -18.89 10.82
CA LEU A 234 2.62 -18.97 11.91
C LEU A 234 1.87 -20.32 11.88
N LYS A 235 1.54 -20.83 10.68
CA LYS A 235 0.89 -22.13 10.51
C LYS A 235 1.72 -23.31 11.02
N GLU A 236 3.03 -23.31 10.77
CA GLU A 236 3.94 -24.33 11.34
C GLU A 236 3.94 -24.34 12.88
N LEU A 237 3.58 -23.23 13.48
CA LEU A 237 3.48 -23.04 14.94
C LEU A 237 2.06 -23.27 15.47
N GLY A 238 1.13 -23.76 14.63
CA GLY A 238 -0.27 -24.01 14.99
C GLY A 238 -1.14 -22.76 15.10
N ILE A 239 -0.68 -21.61 14.57
CA ILE A 239 -1.41 -20.34 14.52
C ILE A 239 -1.87 -20.15 13.08
N ASP A 240 -3.16 -20.39 12.82
CA ASP A 240 -3.73 -20.29 11.47
C ASP A 240 -3.97 -18.83 11.07
N VAL A 241 -2.88 -18.13 10.79
CA VAL A 241 -2.87 -16.75 10.32
C VAL A 241 -1.98 -16.63 9.09
N GLU A 242 -2.58 -16.23 7.98
CA GLU A 242 -1.89 -15.71 6.80
C GLU A 242 -2.24 -14.24 6.64
N TYR A 243 -1.23 -13.42 6.40
CA TYR A 243 -1.44 -11.98 6.18
C TYR A 243 -0.32 -11.36 5.36
N ALA A 244 -0.70 -10.58 4.36
CA ALA A 244 0.23 -9.81 3.53
C ALA A 244 -0.30 -8.40 3.30
N VAL A 245 0.61 -7.44 3.20
CA VAL A 245 0.28 -6.07 2.82
C VAL A 245 0.40 -5.93 1.31
N ASN A 246 -0.72 -5.70 0.64
CA ASN A 246 -0.82 -5.54 -0.81
C ASN A 246 -0.85 -4.06 -1.16
N ARG A 247 0.02 -3.64 -2.10
CA ARG A 247 0.18 -2.24 -2.47
C ARG A 247 -0.14 -2.03 -3.93
N GLY A 248 -0.98 -1.03 -4.19
CA GLY A 248 -1.42 -0.66 -5.53
C GLY A 248 -1.52 0.85 -5.73
N LEU A 249 -1.88 1.23 -6.94
CA LEU A 249 -2.09 2.60 -7.36
C LEU A 249 -3.55 2.84 -7.69
N LEU A 250 -4.06 3.98 -7.24
CA LEU A 250 -5.40 4.48 -7.52
C LEU A 250 -5.32 5.89 -8.09
N ALA A 251 -6.35 6.31 -8.83
CA ALA A 251 -6.58 7.68 -9.25
C ALA A 251 -7.89 8.21 -8.65
N PRO A 252 -8.11 9.52 -8.51
CA PRO A 252 -9.40 10.08 -8.10
C PRO A 252 -10.55 9.57 -8.98
N LYS A 253 -11.73 9.39 -8.37
CA LYS A 253 -12.94 8.97 -9.09
C LYS A 253 -13.29 9.97 -10.20
N GLY A 254 -13.62 9.45 -11.39
CA GLY A 254 -13.96 10.29 -12.55
C GLY A 254 -12.76 10.74 -13.39
N THR A 255 -11.55 10.24 -13.11
CA THR A 255 -10.38 10.47 -14.00
C THR A 255 -10.69 9.98 -15.42
N PRO A 256 -10.42 10.78 -16.48
CA PRO A 256 -10.77 10.46 -17.86
C PRO A 256 -10.21 9.12 -18.34
N ALA A 257 -10.97 8.42 -19.18
CA ALA A 257 -10.62 7.06 -19.60
C ALA A 257 -9.31 6.97 -20.37
N ASP A 258 -8.97 7.95 -21.18
CA ASP A 258 -7.72 8.04 -21.94
C ASP A 258 -6.50 8.28 -21.03
N VAL A 259 -6.67 9.11 -19.99
CA VAL A 259 -5.67 9.35 -18.94
C VAL A 259 -5.45 8.06 -18.12
N LEU A 260 -6.54 7.40 -17.70
CA LEU A 260 -6.45 6.11 -17.01
C LEU A 260 -5.76 5.05 -17.85
N ALA A 261 -6.05 5.01 -19.16
CA ALA A 261 -5.40 4.05 -20.07
C ALA A 261 -3.87 4.26 -20.09
N LYS A 262 -3.40 5.51 -20.14
CA LYS A 262 -1.96 5.82 -20.09
C LYS A 262 -1.32 5.45 -18.75
N LEU A 263 -1.97 5.78 -17.63
CA LEU A 263 -1.50 5.41 -16.29
C LEU A 263 -1.43 3.88 -16.10
N ARG A 264 -2.43 3.15 -16.59
CA ARG A 264 -2.52 1.69 -16.56
C ARG A 264 -1.47 1.02 -17.44
N SER A 265 -1.24 1.57 -18.65
CA SER A 265 -0.16 1.13 -19.54
C SER A 265 1.21 1.31 -18.88
N ALA A 266 1.46 2.49 -18.32
CA ALA A 266 2.72 2.80 -17.65
C ALA A 266 2.96 1.91 -16.42
N CYS A 267 1.92 1.64 -15.63
CA CYS A 267 2.03 0.70 -14.52
C CYS A 267 2.36 -0.72 -15.00
N THR A 268 1.70 -1.16 -16.07
CA THR A 268 1.94 -2.50 -16.64
C THR A 268 3.37 -2.63 -17.18
N ALA A 269 3.86 -1.64 -17.91
CA ALA A 269 5.22 -1.64 -18.44
C ALA A 269 6.27 -1.60 -17.30
N ALA A 270 6.05 -0.75 -16.30
CA ALA A 270 6.93 -0.66 -15.13
C ALA A 270 7.00 -1.98 -14.34
N ALA A 271 5.86 -2.65 -14.16
CA ALA A 271 5.81 -3.94 -13.46
C ALA A 271 6.47 -5.09 -14.24
N LYS A 272 6.54 -4.97 -15.56
CA LYS A 272 7.21 -5.92 -16.47
C LYS A 272 8.69 -5.58 -16.72
N ASP A 273 9.20 -4.47 -16.18
CA ASP A 273 10.62 -4.15 -16.30
C ASP A 273 11.47 -5.29 -15.69
N PRO A 274 12.44 -5.86 -16.46
CA PRO A 274 13.22 -7.02 -16.00
C PRO A 274 14.03 -6.76 -14.73
N GLY A 275 14.36 -5.51 -14.43
CA GLY A 275 15.09 -5.12 -13.21
C GLY A 275 14.18 -4.97 -11.98
N PHE A 276 12.88 -4.81 -12.18
CA PHE A 276 11.94 -4.52 -11.09
C PHE A 276 11.87 -5.65 -10.03
N PRO A 277 11.75 -6.94 -10.40
CA PRO A 277 11.74 -8.02 -9.40
C PRO A 277 13.01 -8.05 -8.54
N GLY A 278 14.17 -7.82 -9.15
CA GLY A 278 15.45 -7.75 -8.44
C GLY A 278 15.53 -6.56 -7.47
N GLN A 279 14.97 -5.42 -7.84
CA GLN A 279 14.89 -4.24 -6.96
C GLN A 279 13.93 -4.51 -5.79
N MET A 280 12.76 -5.09 -6.06
CA MET A 280 11.79 -5.45 -5.01
C MET A 280 12.35 -6.50 -4.06
N LYS A 281 13.07 -7.48 -4.55
CA LYS A 281 13.77 -8.46 -3.73
C LYS A 281 14.77 -7.80 -2.76
N LYS A 282 15.54 -6.80 -3.21
CA LYS A 282 16.44 -6.01 -2.34
C LYS A 282 15.69 -5.27 -1.24
N HIS A 283 14.44 -4.89 -1.49
CA HIS A 283 13.55 -4.27 -0.51
C HIS A 283 12.70 -5.29 0.25
N GLY A 284 13.00 -6.60 0.13
CA GLY A 284 12.30 -7.66 0.85
C GLY A 284 10.81 -7.73 0.56
N THR A 285 10.39 -7.38 -0.64
CA THR A 285 8.99 -7.48 -1.07
C THR A 285 8.87 -8.27 -2.37
N LEU A 286 7.68 -8.84 -2.60
CA LEU A 286 7.39 -9.63 -3.78
C LEU A 286 6.60 -8.80 -4.80
N VAL A 287 6.99 -8.89 -6.07
CA VAL A 287 6.15 -8.38 -7.15
C VAL A 287 4.91 -9.25 -7.25
N ARG A 288 3.76 -8.63 -7.11
CA ARG A 288 2.44 -9.20 -7.38
C ARG A 288 1.68 -8.24 -8.26
N PHE A 289 1.85 -8.39 -9.56
CA PHE A 289 1.17 -7.52 -10.50
C PHE A 289 -0.24 -8.02 -10.81
N LEU A 290 -1.22 -7.11 -10.68
CA LEU A 290 -2.55 -7.24 -11.28
C LEU A 290 -2.83 -5.96 -12.07
N ASP A 291 -3.30 -6.13 -13.30
CA ASP A 291 -3.81 -5.02 -14.10
C ASP A 291 -5.07 -4.41 -13.44
N HIS A 292 -5.65 -3.38 -14.04
CA HIS A 292 -6.80 -2.69 -13.45
C HIS A 292 -8.02 -3.60 -13.28
N ASN A 293 -8.25 -4.59 -14.17
CA ASN A 293 -9.36 -5.54 -14.04
C ASN A 293 -9.14 -6.50 -12.86
N GLY A 294 -7.96 -7.11 -12.82
CA GLY A 294 -7.56 -7.99 -11.74
C GLY A 294 -7.52 -7.25 -10.40
N TYR A 295 -7.02 -6.01 -10.39
CA TYR A 295 -6.96 -5.20 -9.19
C TYR A 295 -8.35 -4.76 -8.70
N THR A 296 -9.27 -4.43 -9.61
CA THR A 296 -10.67 -4.15 -9.24
C THR A 296 -11.32 -5.34 -8.56
N GLY A 297 -11.15 -6.54 -9.10
CA GLY A 297 -11.64 -7.78 -8.47
C GLY A 297 -11.00 -8.04 -7.11
N PHE A 298 -9.70 -7.81 -7.01
CA PHE A 298 -8.95 -7.91 -5.76
C PHE A 298 -9.47 -6.94 -4.69
N LEU A 299 -9.65 -5.65 -5.04
CA LEU A 299 -10.15 -4.63 -4.11
C LEU A 299 -11.52 -5.00 -3.54
N ARG A 300 -12.46 -5.46 -4.38
CA ARG A 300 -13.79 -5.92 -3.94
C ARG A 300 -13.72 -7.08 -2.96
N LYS A 301 -12.90 -8.09 -3.30
CA LYS A 301 -12.71 -9.26 -2.42
C LYS A 301 -12.06 -8.86 -1.10
N ASN A 302 -11.03 -8.02 -1.17
CA ASN A 302 -10.28 -7.58 0.00
C ASN A 302 -11.11 -6.65 0.89
N ASP A 303 -12.01 -5.87 0.32
CA ASP A 303 -12.97 -5.04 1.07
C ASP A 303 -13.89 -5.91 1.96
N ALA A 304 -14.50 -6.94 1.37
CA ALA A 304 -15.35 -7.88 2.12
C ALA A 304 -14.56 -8.59 3.23
N LEU A 305 -13.35 -9.09 2.92
CA LEU A 305 -12.48 -9.75 3.91
C LEU A 305 -12.10 -8.82 5.06
N ASN A 306 -11.77 -7.55 4.79
CA ASN A 306 -11.42 -6.61 5.85
C ASN A 306 -12.63 -6.22 6.71
N LYS A 307 -13.84 -6.18 6.13
CA LYS A 307 -15.08 -5.98 6.89
C LYS A 307 -15.33 -7.13 7.87
N ASP A 308 -15.26 -8.37 7.37
CA ASP A 308 -15.45 -9.56 8.18
C ASP A 308 -14.39 -9.64 9.28
N LEU A 309 -13.13 -9.39 8.94
CA LEU A 309 -12.02 -9.36 9.90
C LEU A 309 -12.21 -8.28 10.97
N ALA A 310 -12.65 -7.07 10.59
CA ALA A 310 -12.94 -6.02 11.56
C ALA A 310 -14.06 -6.43 12.53
N LYS A 311 -15.06 -7.17 12.04
CA LYS A 311 -16.14 -7.72 12.87
C LYS A 311 -15.61 -8.79 13.82
N GLU A 312 -14.85 -9.76 13.33
CA GLU A 312 -14.26 -10.85 14.11
C GLU A 312 -13.36 -10.33 15.23
N LEU A 313 -12.55 -9.30 14.94
CA LEU A 313 -11.66 -8.64 15.89
C LEU A 313 -12.39 -7.66 16.85
N GLY A 314 -13.71 -7.49 16.73
CA GLY A 314 -14.48 -6.54 17.55
C GLY A 314 -14.15 -5.07 17.26
N MET A 315 -13.59 -4.77 16.08
CA MET A 315 -13.14 -3.43 15.67
C MET A 315 -14.11 -2.74 14.70
N LEU A 316 -15.18 -3.42 14.27
CA LEU A 316 -16.12 -2.89 13.28
C LEU A 316 -16.87 -1.67 13.81
N LYS A 317 -16.85 -0.57 13.08
CA LYS A 317 -17.58 0.68 13.36
C LYS A 317 -18.51 1.10 12.20
N ARG A 318 -18.33 0.53 10.97
CA ARG A 318 -19.14 0.84 9.78
C ARG A 318 -19.57 -0.42 9.04
#